data_b1e645cfd8f2fdcc6b143b95ef0b1403
#
_entry.id   b1e645cfd8f2fdcc6b143b95ef0b1403
#
_cell.length_a   1.000
_cell.length_b   1.000
_cell.length_c   1.000
_cell.angle_alpha   90.00
_cell.angle_beta   90.00
_cell.angle_gamma   90.00
#
_symmetry.space_group_name_H-M   'P 1'
#
loop_
_entity.id
_entity.type
_entity.pdbx_description
1 polymer ?
#
loop_
_entity_poly.entity_id
_entity_poly.type
_entity_poly.pdbx_seq_one_letter_code
_entity_poly.pdbx_strand_id
1 'polypeptide(L)'
;MRWRALLAPLALLTGPASAGDLIVEARGTFVSGTPPAVGTFVNAQIGDPVTLRFEVDLPVMGTAASGTTFTWMDNSTFALRIGNAVEGHRFPAGGLCWWIDDVVGIDGIHVREEALATLGLRVRMRLEDPTQSVFDQPDPLLVPGTYLPSDFGDVTWDLIGASNLTFDLTSVTITAPPIGVTECDPATPNSSGLSAQLRIIGSNRIAGCRLRLLASGMPAQSLGYVLVSQTPAAVPGAGGSQGTLCLGGSIGRYVQAVQSTGANGAFAQEAVPFALPQPTGTVAASVGETWRFQVWFRDANPGPTSNFTDAFAVTFR
;
A
#
# COMPACT_ATOMS: atom_id res chain seq x y z
N MET A 1 4.22 35.24 -39.32
CA MET A 1 3.43 35.12 -38.06
C MET A 1 3.76 33.79 -37.42
N ARG A 2 4.54 33.78 -36.34
CA ARG A 2 4.91 32.58 -35.61
C ARG A 2 3.93 32.39 -34.47
N TRP A 3 3.13 31.34 -34.52
CA TRP A 3 2.28 30.91 -33.41
C TRP A 3 3.16 30.26 -32.36
N ARG A 4 3.30 30.92 -31.21
CA ARG A 4 3.83 30.27 -30.01
C ARG A 4 2.67 29.50 -29.39
N ALA A 5 2.74 28.17 -29.48
CA ALA A 5 1.90 27.33 -28.66
C ALA A 5 2.31 27.52 -27.19
N LEU A 6 1.43 28.09 -26.39
CA LEU A 6 1.50 28.14 -24.95
C LEU A 6 1.29 26.70 -24.47
N LEU A 7 2.38 26.03 -24.09
CA LEU A 7 2.32 24.83 -23.26
C LEU A 7 1.79 25.26 -21.88
N ALA A 8 0.52 25.04 -21.66
CA ALA A 8 -0.03 25.09 -20.31
C ALA A 8 0.69 24.00 -19.49
N PRO A 9 1.20 24.31 -18.28
CA PRO A 9 1.70 23.28 -17.39
C PRO A 9 0.52 22.35 -17.11
N LEU A 10 0.70 21.06 -17.41
CA LEU A 10 -0.20 20.01 -16.97
C LEU A 10 -0.18 20.05 -15.45
N ALA A 11 -1.16 20.73 -14.87
CA ALA A 11 -1.40 20.67 -13.45
C ALA A 11 -1.51 19.18 -13.13
N LEU A 12 -0.54 18.67 -12.35
CA LEU A 12 -0.75 17.41 -11.64
C LEU A 12 -2.17 17.49 -11.10
N LEU A 13 -3.00 16.55 -11.49
CA LEU A 13 -4.34 16.38 -10.97
C LEU A 13 -4.25 16.20 -9.45
N THR A 14 -4.17 17.31 -8.73
CA THR A 14 -4.44 17.39 -7.32
C THR A 14 -5.96 17.48 -7.14
N GLY A 15 -6.66 16.51 -7.66
CA GLY A 15 -7.96 16.15 -7.10
C GLY A 15 -7.69 15.59 -5.71
N PRO A 16 -8.65 15.63 -4.77
CA PRO A 16 -8.49 14.90 -3.52
C PRO A 16 -8.14 13.48 -3.92
N ALA A 17 -6.92 13.07 -3.61
CA ALA A 17 -6.43 11.77 -3.93
C ALA A 17 -7.39 10.77 -3.30
N SER A 18 -8.21 10.09 -4.11
CA SER A 18 -8.52 8.74 -3.76
C SER A 18 -7.18 8.04 -3.90
N ALA A 19 -6.38 8.10 -2.84
CA ALA A 19 -5.11 7.43 -2.79
C ALA A 19 -5.42 5.98 -3.13
N GLY A 20 -4.87 5.48 -4.20
CA GLY A 20 -4.84 4.06 -4.45
C GLY A 20 -4.29 3.41 -3.20
N ASP A 21 -4.82 2.29 -2.81
CA ASP A 21 -4.40 1.60 -1.58
C ASP A 21 -2.92 1.23 -1.64
N LEU A 22 -2.38 1.04 -2.86
CA LEU A 22 -0.95 0.91 -3.15
C LEU A 22 -0.54 1.78 -4.33
N ILE A 23 0.70 2.24 -4.28
CA ILE A 23 1.38 2.90 -5.39
C ILE A 23 2.60 2.06 -5.73
N VAL A 24 2.71 1.62 -6.98
CA VAL A 24 3.88 0.93 -7.49
C VAL A 24 4.56 1.83 -8.51
N GLU A 25 5.84 2.07 -8.32
CA GLU A 25 6.66 2.86 -9.23
C GLU A 25 7.91 2.07 -9.62
N ALA A 26 7.98 1.67 -10.88
CA ALA A 26 9.17 1.07 -11.48
C ALA A 26 9.96 2.17 -12.19
N ARG A 27 11.27 2.20 -11.97
CA ARG A 27 12.23 3.12 -12.60
C ARG A 27 13.28 2.36 -13.36
N GLY A 28 13.69 2.91 -14.49
CA GLY A 28 14.68 2.29 -15.34
C GLY A 28 15.16 3.20 -16.46
N THR A 29 15.74 2.58 -17.48
CA THR A 29 16.32 3.27 -18.63
C THR A 29 15.90 2.56 -19.92
N PHE A 30 15.59 3.31 -20.97
CA PHE A 30 15.37 2.77 -22.31
C PHE A 30 16.70 2.29 -22.92
N VAL A 31 16.80 1.01 -23.22
CA VAL A 31 18.08 0.41 -23.65
C VAL A 31 18.08 -0.09 -25.07
N SER A 32 16.94 -0.51 -25.61
CA SER A 32 16.90 -0.99 -26.99
C SER A 32 15.50 -0.91 -27.60
N GLY A 33 15.45 -0.83 -28.91
CA GLY A 33 14.21 -0.83 -29.68
C GLY A 33 14.08 0.39 -30.59
N THR A 34 13.00 0.42 -31.36
CA THR A 34 12.69 1.52 -32.29
C THR A 34 11.44 2.24 -31.78
N PRO A 35 11.51 3.53 -31.47
CA PRO A 35 10.34 4.33 -31.10
C PRO A 35 9.23 4.26 -32.16
N PRO A 36 7.96 4.40 -31.77
CA PRO A 36 6.87 4.41 -32.74
C PRO A 36 6.99 5.61 -33.68
N ALA A 37 6.57 5.43 -34.93
CA ALA A 37 6.63 6.47 -35.94
C ALA A 37 5.70 7.67 -35.64
N VAL A 38 4.70 7.46 -34.80
CA VAL A 38 3.70 8.46 -34.38
C VAL A 38 3.33 8.24 -32.92
N GLY A 39 2.75 9.26 -32.27
CA GLY A 39 2.25 9.18 -30.91
C GLY A 39 3.21 9.75 -29.87
N THR A 40 2.93 9.49 -28.60
CA THR A 40 3.58 10.14 -27.46
C THR A 40 5.08 9.86 -27.39
N PHE A 41 5.52 8.65 -27.70
CA PHE A 41 6.92 8.22 -27.56
C PHE A 41 7.77 8.28 -28.83
N VAL A 42 7.32 9.00 -29.85
CA VAL A 42 7.99 9.14 -31.16
C VAL A 42 9.44 9.67 -31.05
N ASN A 43 9.74 10.46 -30.03
CA ASN A 43 11.05 11.06 -29.80
C ASN A 43 11.85 10.38 -28.67
N ALA A 44 11.44 9.20 -28.21
CA ALA A 44 12.18 8.47 -27.18
C ALA A 44 13.58 8.08 -27.71
N GLN A 45 14.59 8.18 -26.86
CA GLN A 45 15.97 7.87 -27.20
C GLN A 45 16.57 6.84 -26.23
N ILE A 46 17.45 6.00 -26.74
CA ILE A 46 18.24 5.11 -25.88
C ILE A 46 18.99 5.95 -24.84
N GLY A 47 18.89 5.57 -23.58
CA GLY A 47 19.41 6.33 -22.44
C GLY A 47 18.35 7.19 -21.74
N ASP A 48 17.17 7.39 -22.32
CA ASP A 48 16.10 8.12 -21.65
C ASP A 48 15.66 7.42 -20.35
N PRO A 49 15.46 8.17 -19.26
CA PRO A 49 14.89 7.60 -18.04
C PRO A 49 13.45 7.15 -18.30
N VAL A 50 13.11 6.00 -17.73
CA VAL A 50 11.76 5.43 -17.81
C VAL A 50 11.16 5.32 -16.43
N THR A 51 9.91 5.70 -16.28
CA THR A 51 9.14 5.51 -15.05
C THR A 51 7.77 4.94 -15.42
N LEU A 52 7.44 3.82 -14.82
CA LEU A 52 6.09 3.26 -14.82
C LEU A 52 5.50 3.43 -13.44
N ARG A 53 4.38 4.13 -13.33
CA ARG A 53 3.65 4.32 -12.09
C ARG A 53 2.22 3.83 -12.25
N PHE A 54 1.75 3.06 -11.31
CA PHE A 54 0.35 2.69 -11.22
C PHE A 54 -0.14 2.69 -9.78
N GLU A 55 -1.41 3.02 -9.61
CA GLU A 55 -2.09 3.04 -8.32
C GLU A 55 -3.10 1.89 -8.31
N VAL A 56 -3.03 1.09 -7.27
CA VAL A 56 -3.87 -0.08 -7.07
C VAL A 56 -4.90 0.24 -6.02
N ASP A 57 -6.18 0.14 -6.36
CA ASP A 57 -7.25 0.11 -5.37
C ASP A 57 -7.41 -1.37 -4.92
N LEU A 58 -7.04 -1.66 -3.68
CA LEU A 58 -7.36 -2.95 -3.07
C LEU A 58 -8.86 -2.93 -2.70
N PRO A 59 -9.69 -3.86 -3.00
CA PRO A 59 -9.45 -5.26 -3.20
C PRO A 59 -10.19 -5.82 -4.42
N VAL A 60 -9.53 -6.53 -5.26
CA VAL A 60 -10.23 -7.62 -5.95
C VAL A 60 -9.31 -8.84 -5.89
N MET A 61 -9.45 -9.62 -4.85
CA MET A 61 -8.74 -10.89 -4.76
C MET A 61 -9.53 -11.95 -5.49
N GLY A 62 -8.99 -12.44 -6.61
CA GLY A 62 -9.38 -13.71 -7.16
C GLY A 62 -8.43 -14.79 -6.64
N THR A 63 -8.93 -15.84 -6.02
CA THR A 63 -8.14 -17.05 -5.76
C THR A 63 -8.18 -17.93 -6.99
N ALA A 64 -7.03 -18.19 -7.60
CA ALA A 64 -6.95 -19.25 -8.60
C ALA A 64 -6.94 -20.63 -7.91
N ALA A 65 -7.32 -21.66 -8.64
CA ALA A 65 -7.51 -23.02 -8.14
C ALA A 65 -6.23 -23.73 -7.60
N SER A 66 -5.10 -23.03 -7.54
CA SER A 66 -3.81 -23.57 -7.11
C SER A 66 -3.18 -22.84 -5.94
N GLY A 67 -3.94 -22.05 -5.17
CA GLY A 67 -3.39 -21.30 -4.03
C GLY A 67 -2.80 -19.94 -4.39
N THR A 68 -2.83 -19.56 -5.65
CA THR A 68 -2.33 -18.28 -6.16
C THR A 68 -3.27 -17.16 -5.82
N THR A 69 -2.77 -16.10 -5.24
CA THR A 69 -3.50 -14.86 -5.10
C THR A 69 -3.33 -14.04 -6.38
N PHE A 70 -4.36 -13.98 -7.22
CA PHE A 70 -4.42 -13.00 -8.31
C PHE A 70 -5.14 -11.76 -7.81
N THR A 71 -4.56 -10.62 -8.01
CA THR A 71 -5.24 -9.35 -7.80
C THR A 71 -5.52 -8.70 -9.15
N TRP A 72 -6.79 -8.50 -9.42
CA TRP A 72 -7.25 -7.71 -10.57
C TRP A 72 -7.33 -6.26 -10.13
N MET A 73 -6.83 -5.36 -10.96
CA MET A 73 -6.94 -3.93 -10.70
C MET A 73 -8.16 -3.36 -11.41
N ASP A 74 -9.22 -3.13 -10.67
CA ASP A 74 -10.29 -2.23 -11.10
C ASP A 74 -9.97 -0.81 -10.62
N ASN A 75 -10.07 0.18 -11.50
CA ASN A 75 -9.91 1.61 -11.24
C ASN A 75 -8.50 2.12 -10.91
N SER A 76 -7.43 1.42 -11.25
CA SER A 76 -6.08 1.94 -11.10
C SER A 76 -5.79 3.07 -12.11
N THR A 77 -4.94 4.01 -11.70
CA THR A 77 -4.31 4.96 -12.61
C THR A 77 -3.00 4.37 -13.08
N PHE A 78 -2.69 4.61 -14.35
CA PHE A 78 -1.47 4.17 -15.00
C PHE A 78 -0.78 5.36 -15.65
N ALA A 79 0.52 5.48 -15.49
CA ALA A 79 1.34 6.44 -16.21
C ALA A 79 2.68 5.83 -16.60
N LEU A 80 3.00 5.87 -17.88
CA LEU A 80 4.32 5.56 -18.41
C LEU A 80 4.99 6.85 -18.87
N ARG A 81 6.19 7.10 -18.40
CA ARG A 81 7.07 8.19 -18.82
C ARG A 81 8.30 7.63 -19.49
N ILE A 82 8.69 8.19 -20.64
CA ILE A 82 9.99 7.93 -21.28
C ILE A 82 10.59 9.31 -21.60
N GLY A 83 11.69 9.66 -20.95
CA GLY A 83 12.27 11.00 -21.03
C GLY A 83 11.26 12.06 -20.56
N ASN A 84 10.92 12.97 -21.46
CA ASN A 84 9.92 14.03 -21.20
C ASN A 84 8.51 13.68 -21.66
N ALA A 85 8.33 12.56 -22.37
CA ALA A 85 7.03 12.13 -22.87
C ALA A 85 6.29 11.32 -21.79
N VAL A 86 4.99 11.56 -21.63
CA VAL A 86 4.14 10.88 -20.67
C VAL A 86 2.86 10.43 -21.34
N GLU A 87 2.53 9.17 -21.17
CA GLU A 87 1.23 8.61 -21.50
C GLU A 87 0.60 8.06 -20.23
N GLY A 88 -0.65 8.34 -19.99
CA GLY A 88 -1.33 7.88 -18.80
C GLY A 88 -2.84 7.95 -18.93
N HIS A 89 -3.51 7.04 -18.27
CA HIS A 89 -4.97 7.01 -18.20
C HIS A 89 -5.45 6.28 -16.97
N ARG A 90 -6.72 6.44 -16.69
CA ARG A 90 -7.43 5.67 -15.70
C ARG A 90 -8.03 4.45 -16.40
N PHE A 91 -7.78 3.27 -15.88
CA PHE A 91 -8.33 2.05 -16.46
C PHE A 91 -9.85 2.06 -16.38
N PRO A 92 -10.57 1.84 -17.49
CA PRO A 92 -11.85 1.17 -17.43
C PRO A 92 -11.58 -0.28 -17.01
N ALA A 93 -12.54 -0.92 -16.34
CA ALA A 93 -12.48 -2.31 -15.95
C ALA A 93 -11.81 -3.18 -17.02
N GLY A 94 -10.69 -3.84 -16.71
CA GLY A 94 -10.01 -4.73 -17.65
C GLY A 94 -8.49 -4.58 -17.79
N GLY A 95 -7.83 -3.66 -17.10
CA GLY A 95 -6.36 -3.68 -16.96
C GLY A 95 -5.93 -4.88 -16.11
N LEU A 96 -4.82 -5.52 -16.47
CA LEU A 96 -4.35 -6.71 -15.79
C LEU A 96 -3.03 -6.42 -15.07
N CYS A 97 -3.05 -6.46 -13.76
CA CYS A 97 -1.85 -6.63 -12.97
C CYS A 97 -1.99 -7.88 -12.11
N TRP A 98 -0.99 -8.71 -12.13
CA TRP A 98 -0.94 -9.91 -11.32
C TRP A 98 0.17 -9.77 -10.30
N TRP A 99 -0.15 -10.08 -9.08
CA TRP A 99 0.80 -10.45 -8.07
C TRP A 99 0.81 -11.96 -8.00
N ILE A 100 1.98 -12.53 -7.98
CA ILE A 100 2.16 -13.97 -7.85
C ILE A 100 2.86 -14.18 -6.53
N ASP A 101 2.23 -14.95 -5.66
CA ASP A 101 2.78 -15.36 -4.38
C ASP A 101 2.70 -16.87 -4.29
N ASP A 102 3.84 -17.52 -4.04
CA ASP A 102 3.98 -18.97 -3.85
C ASP A 102 3.38 -19.86 -4.95
N VAL A 103 3.20 -19.34 -6.16
CA VAL A 103 2.61 -20.13 -7.23
C VAL A 103 3.65 -20.85 -8.03
N VAL A 104 3.57 -22.18 -8.00
CA VAL A 104 4.47 -23.04 -8.79
C VAL A 104 5.96 -22.73 -8.50
N GLY A 105 6.25 -22.24 -7.27
CA GLY A 105 7.61 -21.91 -6.86
C GLY A 105 8.12 -20.56 -7.35
N ILE A 106 7.25 -19.57 -7.53
CA ILE A 106 7.61 -18.23 -8.01
C ILE A 106 6.85 -17.16 -7.22
N ASP A 107 7.56 -16.17 -6.72
CA ASP A 107 6.99 -14.88 -6.29
C ASP A 107 7.18 -13.85 -7.38
N GLY A 108 6.27 -12.89 -7.50
CA GLY A 108 6.51 -11.88 -8.51
C GLY A 108 5.42 -10.84 -8.73
N ILE A 109 5.76 -9.89 -9.58
CA ILE A 109 4.85 -8.84 -10.07
C ILE A 109 4.79 -8.94 -11.58
N HIS A 110 3.60 -9.18 -12.10
CA HIS A 110 3.35 -9.13 -13.53
C HIS A 110 2.39 -7.98 -13.85
N VAL A 111 2.84 -7.05 -14.67
CA VAL A 111 2.02 -5.97 -15.20
C VAL A 111 1.84 -6.19 -16.69
N ARG A 112 0.59 -6.25 -17.13
CA ARG A 112 0.24 -6.26 -18.54
C ARG A 112 -0.85 -5.22 -18.79
N GLU A 113 -0.49 -4.16 -19.46
CA GLU A 113 -1.39 -3.08 -19.78
C GLU A 113 -1.78 -3.14 -21.26
N GLU A 114 -3.08 -3.25 -21.51
CA GLU A 114 -3.63 -3.33 -22.85
C GLU A 114 -4.41 -2.06 -23.27
N ALA A 115 -4.59 -1.07 -22.37
CA ALA A 115 -5.35 0.13 -22.71
C ALA A 115 -4.61 1.05 -23.69
N LEU A 116 -3.28 0.94 -23.81
CA LEU A 116 -2.53 1.54 -24.91
C LEU A 116 -2.81 0.84 -26.27
N ALA A 117 -3.66 -0.16 -26.29
CA ALA A 117 -4.02 -0.90 -27.52
C ALA A 117 -4.67 0.00 -28.57
N THR A 118 -5.31 1.12 -28.21
CA THR A 118 -5.77 2.15 -29.15
C THR A 118 -4.61 2.78 -29.94
N LEU A 119 -3.39 2.75 -29.38
CA LEU A 119 -2.15 3.16 -30.01
C LEU A 119 -1.35 1.99 -30.58
N GLY A 120 -1.88 0.77 -30.49
CA GLY A 120 -1.18 -0.45 -30.87
C GLY A 120 0.01 -0.80 -29.97
N LEU A 121 0.03 -0.28 -28.74
CA LEU A 121 1.12 -0.48 -27.77
C LEU A 121 0.58 -1.19 -26.51
N ARG A 122 1.46 -1.98 -25.88
CA ARG A 122 1.21 -2.68 -24.62
C ARG A 122 2.41 -2.58 -23.71
N VAL A 123 2.23 -2.22 -22.45
CA VAL A 123 3.30 -2.34 -21.45
C VAL A 123 3.28 -3.75 -20.89
N ARG A 124 4.46 -4.34 -20.77
CA ARG A 124 4.70 -5.58 -20.07
C ARG A 124 5.86 -5.40 -19.10
N MET A 125 5.62 -5.69 -17.84
CA MET A 125 6.67 -5.81 -16.83
C MET A 125 6.46 -7.15 -16.12
N ARG A 126 7.52 -7.92 -15.98
CA ARG A 126 7.56 -9.20 -15.30
C ARG A 126 8.77 -9.22 -14.40
N LEU A 127 8.52 -9.39 -13.13
CA LEU A 127 9.53 -9.51 -12.09
C LEU A 127 9.25 -10.83 -11.37
N GLU A 128 10.17 -11.76 -11.40
CA GLU A 128 9.99 -13.09 -10.80
C GLU A 128 11.17 -13.46 -9.91
N ASP A 129 10.86 -13.90 -8.71
CA ASP A 129 11.81 -14.50 -7.79
C ASP A 129 11.52 -16.01 -7.65
N PRO A 130 12.38 -16.86 -8.25
CA PRO A 130 12.25 -18.31 -8.12
C PRO A 130 12.66 -18.83 -6.74
N THR A 131 13.23 -17.98 -5.88
CA THR A 131 13.63 -18.36 -4.50
C THR A 131 12.50 -18.15 -3.50
N GLN A 132 11.43 -17.48 -3.90
CA GLN A 132 10.26 -17.19 -3.07
C GLN A 132 10.59 -16.41 -1.79
N SER A 133 11.56 -15.49 -1.86
CA SER A 133 12.06 -14.74 -0.70
C SER A 133 11.71 -13.26 -0.71
N VAL A 134 11.28 -12.74 -1.86
CA VAL A 134 11.02 -11.28 -2.03
C VAL A 134 9.70 -10.87 -1.37
N PHE A 135 8.68 -11.71 -1.45
CA PHE A 135 7.35 -11.46 -0.89
C PHE A 135 6.97 -12.53 0.15
N ASP A 136 7.87 -12.78 1.10
CA ASP A 136 7.75 -13.78 2.18
C ASP A 136 6.63 -13.45 3.20
N GLN A 137 5.49 -12.97 2.71
CA GLN A 137 4.31 -12.64 3.50
C GLN A 137 3.06 -13.21 2.80
N PRO A 138 2.08 -13.71 3.54
CA PRO A 138 0.86 -14.30 2.96
C PRO A 138 0.01 -13.30 2.16
N ASP A 139 0.39 -12.03 2.12
CA ASP A 139 -0.26 -10.99 1.32
C ASP A 139 0.81 -10.04 0.75
N PRO A 140 1.40 -10.34 -0.42
CA PRO A 140 2.48 -9.56 -1.04
C PRO A 140 2.06 -8.12 -1.36
N LEU A 141 0.76 -7.86 -1.51
CA LEU A 141 0.23 -6.53 -1.80
C LEU A 141 0.46 -5.51 -0.68
N LEU A 142 0.80 -5.97 0.51
CA LEU A 142 0.96 -5.13 1.69
C LEU A 142 2.41 -5.03 2.16
N VAL A 143 3.38 -5.37 1.33
CA VAL A 143 4.81 -5.21 1.64
C VAL A 143 5.36 -3.94 0.99
N PRO A 144 5.27 -2.76 1.66
CA PRO A 144 5.93 -1.57 1.17
C PRO A 144 7.44 -1.73 1.23
N GLY A 145 8.13 -1.26 0.19
CA GLY A 145 9.57 -1.37 0.12
C GLY A 145 10.11 -0.89 -1.21
N THR A 146 11.43 -0.85 -1.32
CA THR A 146 12.13 -0.67 -2.59
C THR A 146 12.89 -1.93 -2.91
N TYR A 147 12.63 -2.47 -4.08
CA TYR A 147 13.17 -3.70 -4.60
C TYR A 147 14.11 -3.39 -5.74
N LEU A 148 15.24 -4.08 -5.80
CA LEU A 148 16.23 -3.95 -6.85
C LEU A 148 16.08 -5.09 -7.85
N PRO A 149 16.59 -4.95 -9.09
CA PRO A 149 16.60 -6.05 -10.07
C PRO A 149 17.29 -7.31 -9.55
N SER A 150 18.28 -7.16 -8.67
CA SER A 150 19.00 -8.27 -8.04
C SER A 150 18.16 -9.09 -7.05
N ASP A 151 17.03 -8.54 -6.59
CA ASP A 151 16.11 -9.25 -5.71
C ASP A 151 15.24 -10.25 -6.49
N PHE A 152 15.21 -10.11 -7.82
CA PHE A 152 14.46 -10.98 -8.73
C PHE A 152 15.41 -11.82 -9.58
N GLY A 153 15.01 -13.05 -9.88
CA GLY A 153 15.78 -13.95 -10.75
C GLY A 153 15.52 -13.72 -12.25
N ASP A 154 14.34 -13.21 -12.58
CA ASP A 154 13.94 -12.85 -13.95
C ASP A 154 13.25 -11.49 -13.97
N VAL A 155 13.80 -10.59 -14.79
CA VAL A 155 13.29 -9.23 -14.96
C VAL A 155 13.08 -8.95 -16.45
N THR A 156 11.85 -8.70 -16.84
CA THR A 156 11.47 -8.26 -18.17
C THR A 156 10.63 -7.01 -18.09
N TRP A 157 11.04 -5.95 -18.82
CA TRP A 157 10.22 -4.73 -18.92
C TRP A 157 10.28 -4.20 -20.34
N ASP A 158 9.16 -4.18 -21.02
CA ASP A 158 9.06 -3.74 -22.40
C ASP A 158 7.74 -3.04 -22.74
N LEU A 159 7.78 -2.28 -23.83
CA LEU A 159 6.63 -1.73 -24.52
C LEU A 159 6.53 -2.44 -25.87
N ILE A 160 5.51 -3.22 -26.07
CA ILE A 160 5.34 -4.08 -27.25
C ILE A 160 4.16 -3.65 -28.12
N GLY A 161 4.23 -3.91 -29.42
CA GLY A 161 3.15 -3.63 -30.36
C GLY A 161 3.66 -3.07 -31.68
N ALA A 162 3.18 -1.90 -32.10
CA ALA A 162 3.64 -1.24 -33.32
C ALA A 162 5.14 -0.85 -33.26
N SER A 163 5.72 -0.82 -32.07
CA SER A 163 7.15 -0.75 -31.80
C SER A 163 7.46 -1.61 -30.57
N ASN A 164 8.72 -2.08 -30.49
CA ASN A 164 9.19 -2.83 -29.34
C ASN A 164 10.32 -2.03 -28.68
N LEU A 165 10.06 -1.53 -27.47
CA LEU A 165 11.07 -0.86 -26.64
C LEU A 165 11.34 -1.74 -25.43
N THR A 166 12.62 -1.92 -25.11
CA THR A 166 13.07 -2.67 -23.94
C THR A 166 13.68 -1.71 -22.94
N PHE A 167 13.39 -1.94 -21.68
CA PHE A 167 13.85 -1.12 -20.57
C PHE A 167 14.65 -1.94 -19.57
N ASP A 168 15.77 -1.38 -19.11
CA ASP A 168 16.47 -1.91 -17.95
C ASP A 168 15.84 -1.35 -16.68
N LEU A 169 15.47 -2.23 -15.78
CA LEU A 169 14.93 -1.87 -14.47
C LEU A 169 16.08 -1.40 -13.56
N THR A 170 15.86 -0.32 -12.83
CA THR A 170 16.76 0.17 -11.78
C THR A 170 16.21 -0.14 -10.39
N SER A 171 14.90 0.05 -10.20
CA SER A 171 14.22 -0.25 -8.93
C SER A 171 12.71 -0.33 -9.13
N VAL A 172 12.05 -1.05 -8.21
CA VAL A 172 10.59 -0.97 -8.01
C VAL A 172 10.34 -0.52 -6.58
N THR A 173 9.54 0.52 -6.41
CA THR A 173 9.11 0.99 -5.10
C THR A 173 7.62 0.75 -4.94
N ILE A 174 7.25 0.03 -3.91
CA ILE A 174 5.87 -0.19 -3.47
C ILE A 174 5.63 0.72 -2.28
N THR A 175 4.66 1.61 -2.40
CA THR A 175 4.26 2.51 -1.32
C THR A 175 2.81 2.23 -0.96
N ALA A 176 2.55 2.00 0.33
CA ALA A 176 1.20 1.92 0.88
C ALA A 176 0.95 3.20 1.68
N PRO A 177 0.27 4.21 1.12
CA PRO A 177 -0.05 5.41 1.86
C PRO A 177 -1.00 5.08 3.00
N PRO A 178 -0.88 5.73 4.17
CA PRO A 178 -1.81 5.52 5.26
C PRO A 178 -3.21 5.99 4.85
N ILE A 179 -4.22 5.17 5.17
CA ILE A 179 -5.62 5.44 4.86
C ILE A 179 -6.33 6.00 6.07
N GLY A 180 -6.37 7.28 6.22
CA GLY A 180 -7.02 7.95 7.35
C GLY A 180 -6.13 9.02 7.96
N VAL A 181 -6.41 9.38 9.20
CA VAL A 181 -5.72 10.47 9.90
C VAL A 181 -5.28 10.05 11.29
N THR A 182 -4.10 10.50 11.70
CA THR A 182 -3.59 10.30 13.04
C THR A 182 -4.31 11.24 14.01
N GLU A 183 -4.69 10.72 15.17
CA GLU A 183 -5.28 11.46 16.30
C GLU A 183 -4.41 11.24 17.53
N CYS A 184 -4.41 12.18 18.49
CA CYS A 184 -3.63 12.10 19.73
C CYS A 184 -2.10 11.94 19.53
N ASP A 185 -1.56 12.56 18.53
CA ASP A 185 -0.11 12.55 18.23
C ASP A 185 0.56 13.80 18.85
N PRO A 186 1.75 13.67 19.49
CA PRO A 186 2.46 12.42 19.76
C PRO A 186 1.88 11.64 20.95
N ALA A 187 1.99 10.31 20.88
CA ALA A 187 1.72 9.46 22.04
C ALA A 187 2.69 9.73 23.20
N THR A 188 2.28 9.43 24.41
CA THR A 188 3.16 9.53 25.59
C THR A 188 4.39 8.61 25.41
N PRO A 189 5.63 9.12 25.62
CA PRO A 189 6.83 8.30 25.53
C PRO A 189 6.75 7.09 26.49
N ASN A 190 7.18 5.94 26.01
CA ASN A 190 7.23 4.69 26.77
C ASN A 190 8.64 4.44 27.37
N SER A 191 8.84 3.29 28.02
CA SER A 191 10.10 2.91 28.65
C SER A 191 11.31 2.82 27.71
N SER A 192 11.10 2.73 26.40
CA SER A 192 12.18 2.80 25.42
C SER A 192 12.56 4.24 25.06
N GLY A 193 11.86 5.25 25.61
CA GLY A 193 12.03 6.67 25.28
C GLY A 193 11.34 7.11 23.99
N LEU A 194 10.64 6.22 23.31
CA LEU A 194 9.94 6.51 22.06
C LEU A 194 8.44 6.73 22.30
N SER A 195 7.82 7.56 21.47
CA SER A 195 6.37 7.62 21.32
C SER A 195 5.94 6.53 20.35
N ALA A 196 5.16 5.56 20.83
CA ALA A 196 4.67 4.48 20.00
C ALA A 196 3.61 4.98 19.01
N GLN A 197 3.68 4.49 17.77
CA GLN A 197 2.87 4.95 16.65
C GLN A 197 2.02 3.82 16.07
N LEU A 198 0.83 4.19 15.60
CA LEU A 198 -0.03 3.32 14.79
C LEU A 198 -0.16 3.90 13.39
N ARG A 199 0.01 3.07 12.40
CA ARG A 199 -0.24 3.38 10.98
C ARG A 199 -1.18 2.34 10.41
N ILE A 200 -2.11 2.75 9.56
CA ILE A 200 -3.02 1.84 8.89
C ILE A 200 -2.83 1.96 7.38
N ILE A 201 -2.64 0.82 6.74
CA ILE A 201 -2.53 0.69 5.29
C ILE A 201 -3.57 -0.32 4.79
N GLY A 202 -3.71 -0.43 3.48
CA GLY A 202 -4.68 -1.31 2.83
C GLY A 202 -5.83 -0.52 2.22
N SER A 203 -7.08 -1.00 2.35
CA SER A 203 -8.25 -0.35 1.77
C SER A 203 -9.28 0.06 2.81
N ASN A 204 -9.86 1.24 2.65
CA ASN A 204 -11.02 1.69 3.43
C ASN A 204 -12.36 1.44 2.69
N ARG A 205 -12.38 0.69 1.59
CA ARG A 205 -13.59 0.26 0.90
C ARG A 205 -14.23 -0.90 1.65
N ILE A 206 -15.53 -0.84 1.95
CA ILE A 206 -16.22 -1.91 2.67
C ILE A 206 -16.19 -3.23 1.90
N ALA A 207 -16.40 -3.20 0.58
CA ALA A 207 -16.40 -4.40 -0.25
C ALA A 207 -14.99 -4.96 -0.40
N GLY A 208 -14.70 -6.08 0.24
CA GLY A 208 -13.41 -6.79 0.17
C GLY A 208 -12.25 -6.15 0.95
N CYS A 209 -12.54 -5.24 1.85
CA CYS A 209 -11.56 -4.48 2.60
C CYS A 209 -10.77 -5.33 3.59
N ARG A 210 -9.46 -5.12 3.58
CA ARG A 210 -8.53 -5.51 4.65
C ARG A 210 -7.75 -4.29 5.09
N LEU A 211 -7.79 -4.02 6.39
CA LEU A 211 -6.94 -3.03 7.02
C LEU A 211 -5.76 -3.74 7.67
N ARG A 212 -4.56 -3.30 7.36
CA ARG A 212 -3.37 -3.74 8.10
C ARG A 212 -2.90 -2.61 9.00
N LEU A 213 -2.97 -2.87 10.29
CA LEU A 213 -2.57 -1.99 11.36
C LEU A 213 -1.11 -2.29 11.71
N LEU A 214 -0.25 -1.31 11.57
CA LEU A 214 1.19 -1.40 11.81
C LEU A 214 1.52 -0.58 13.04
N ALA A 215 1.82 -1.24 14.14
CA ALA A 215 2.23 -0.60 15.40
C ALA A 215 3.74 -0.70 15.58
N SER A 216 4.39 0.39 15.97
CA SER A 216 5.84 0.47 16.13
C SER A 216 6.25 1.42 17.25
N GLY A 217 7.53 1.42 17.62
CA GLY A 217 8.08 2.29 18.67
C GLY A 217 7.65 1.86 20.09
N MET A 218 7.16 0.65 20.28
CA MET A 218 6.85 0.06 21.58
C MET A 218 8.11 -0.56 22.22
N PRO A 219 8.11 -0.84 23.53
CA PRO A 219 9.19 -1.62 24.14
C PRO A 219 9.33 -3.00 23.50
N ALA A 220 10.57 -3.45 23.32
CA ALA A 220 10.84 -4.79 22.80
C ALA A 220 10.28 -5.89 23.71
N GLN A 221 9.88 -7.02 23.12
CA GLN A 221 9.38 -8.20 23.83
C GLN A 221 8.17 -7.93 24.75
N SER A 222 7.45 -6.85 24.50
CA SER A 222 6.24 -6.49 25.22
C SER A 222 5.00 -7.16 24.61
N LEU A 223 3.89 -7.17 25.31
CA LEU A 223 2.61 -7.65 24.80
C LEU A 223 1.68 -6.49 24.52
N GLY A 224 0.95 -6.55 23.42
CA GLY A 224 -0.03 -5.57 23.04
C GLY A 224 -1.20 -6.14 22.23
N TYR A 225 -2.25 -5.35 22.08
CA TYR A 225 -3.39 -5.64 21.22
C TYR A 225 -4.08 -4.36 20.76
N VAL A 226 -4.84 -4.47 19.70
CA VAL A 226 -5.58 -3.35 19.12
C VAL A 226 -6.89 -3.11 19.87
N LEU A 227 -7.21 -1.84 20.05
CA LEU A 227 -8.49 -1.30 20.47
C LEU A 227 -9.20 -0.65 19.30
N VAL A 228 -10.53 -0.67 19.26
CA VAL A 228 -11.32 -0.04 18.21
C VAL A 228 -12.59 0.60 18.75
N SER A 229 -12.95 1.78 18.23
CA SER A 229 -14.19 2.47 18.57
C SER A 229 -14.61 3.46 17.50
N GLN A 230 -15.87 3.82 17.42
CA GLN A 230 -16.37 4.96 16.62
C GLN A 230 -16.19 6.30 17.32
N THR A 231 -16.17 6.31 18.65
CA THR A 231 -16.20 7.55 19.43
C THR A 231 -14.79 8.00 19.79
N PRO A 232 -14.39 9.24 19.46
CA PRO A 232 -13.14 9.80 19.95
C PRO A 232 -13.23 10.11 21.44
N ALA A 233 -12.09 10.09 22.13
CA ALA A 233 -11.93 10.57 23.49
C ALA A 233 -10.50 11.03 23.73
N ALA A 234 -10.21 11.55 24.91
CA ALA A 234 -8.84 11.80 25.38
C ALA A 234 -8.85 11.60 26.91
N VAL A 235 -8.48 10.40 27.35
CA VAL A 235 -8.50 10.02 28.77
C VAL A 235 -7.06 9.72 29.21
N PRO A 236 -6.32 10.70 29.77
CA PRO A 236 -4.99 10.46 30.32
C PRO A 236 -5.04 9.45 31.47
N GLY A 237 -4.06 8.57 31.53
CA GLY A 237 -3.92 7.61 32.62
C GLY A 237 -5.02 6.54 32.68
N ALA A 238 -5.73 6.28 31.59
CA ALA A 238 -6.83 5.33 31.53
C ALA A 238 -6.41 3.94 32.03
N GLY A 239 -7.16 3.41 33.03
CA GLY A 239 -6.88 2.10 33.62
C GLY A 239 -5.51 1.98 34.32
N GLY A 240 -4.90 3.09 34.77
CA GLY A 240 -3.58 3.12 35.39
C GLY A 240 -2.42 3.12 34.37
N SER A 241 -2.72 3.33 33.11
CA SER A 241 -1.74 3.50 32.05
C SER A 241 -1.01 4.85 32.18
N GLN A 242 0.18 4.96 31.61
CA GLN A 242 0.90 6.24 31.52
C GLN A 242 0.44 7.08 30.32
N GLY A 243 -0.09 6.45 29.31
CA GLY A 243 -0.52 7.12 28.09
C GLY A 243 -1.95 7.64 28.14
N THR A 244 -2.40 8.18 27.03
CA THR A 244 -3.74 8.69 26.81
C THR A 244 -4.54 7.70 25.96
N LEU A 245 -5.67 7.26 26.47
CA LEU A 245 -6.66 6.52 25.69
C LEU A 245 -7.46 7.52 24.86
N CYS A 246 -7.38 7.40 23.53
CA CYS A 246 -8.03 8.32 22.59
C CYS A 246 -9.33 7.77 22.00
N LEU A 247 -9.79 6.67 22.55
CA LEU A 247 -11.05 6.01 22.21
C LEU A 247 -12.05 6.16 23.34
N GLY A 248 -13.32 6.37 23.00
CA GLY A 248 -14.42 6.49 23.94
C GLY A 248 -15.59 5.58 23.57
N GLY A 249 -16.68 5.73 24.30
CA GLY A 249 -17.94 5.00 24.06
C GLY A 249 -17.75 3.48 24.13
N SER A 250 -18.25 2.76 23.15
CA SER A 250 -18.15 1.31 23.05
C SER A 250 -16.80 0.92 22.48
N ILE A 251 -15.87 0.46 23.32
CA ILE A 251 -14.51 0.11 22.91
C ILE A 251 -14.40 -1.40 22.73
N GLY A 252 -14.20 -1.82 21.49
CA GLY A 252 -13.84 -3.19 21.13
C GLY A 252 -12.37 -3.48 21.36
N ARG A 253 -12.06 -4.75 21.58
CA ARG A 253 -10.69 -5.22 21.89
C ARG A 253 -10.37 -6.47 21.12
N TYR A 254 -9.25 -6.49 20.43
CA TYR A 254 -8.73 -7.67 19.74
C TYR A 254 -7.99 -8.62 20.72
N VAL A 255 -8.64 -8.96 21.82
CA VAL A 255 -8.02 -9.77 22.90
C VAL A 255 -7.65 -11.20 22.49
N GLN A 256 -8.24 -11.71 21.43
CA GLN A 256 -7.86 -13.01 20.86
C GLN A 256 -6.59 -12.93 20.01
N ALA A 257 -6.14 -11.71 19.67
CA ALA A 257 -4.98 -11.42 18.86
C ALA A 257 -3.93 -10.61 19.64
N VAL A 258 -3.73 -10.93 20.91
CA VAL A 258 -2.60 -10.40 21.69
C VAL A 258 -1.30 -10.87 21.08
N GLN A 259 -0.39 -9.96 20.79
CA GLN A 259 0.89 -10.22 20.14
C GLN A 259 2.06 -9.70 20.96
N SER A 260 3.23 -10.34 20.78
CA SER A 260 4.51 -9.78 21.24
C SER A 260 4.98 -8.73 20.23
N THR A 261 5.57 -7.64 20.75
CA THR A 261 6.21 -6.60 19.94
C THR A 261 7.56 -7.07 19.32
N GLY A 262 7.99 -8.29 19.62
CA GLY A 262 9.25 -8.84 19.13
C GLY A 262 10.47 -8.00 19.53
N ALA A 263 11.61 -8.28 18.94
CA ALA A 263 12.85 -7.56 19.20
C ALA A 263 12.82 -6.10 18.70
N ASN A 264 11.99 -5.82 17.71
CA ASN A 264 11.92 -4.50 17.06
C ASN A 264 10.89 -3.56 17.68
N GLY A 265 10.18 -3.98 18.74
CA GLY A 265 9.15 -3.15 19.36
C GLY A 265 7.95 -2.86 18.43
N ALA A 266 7.59 -3.80 17.57
CA ALA A 266 6.56 -3.63 16.54
C ALA A 266 5.75 -4.90 16.33
N PHE A 267 4.51 -4.76 15.88
CA PHE A 267 3.70 -5.86 15.35
C PHE A 267 2.69 -5.35 14.32
N ALA A 268 2.12 -6.27 13.55
CA ALA A 268 1.05 -5.99 12.61
C ALA A 268 -0.21 -6.79 12.99
N GLN A 269 -1.39 -6.17 12.80
CA GLN A 269 -2.68 -6.78 13.04
C GLN A 269 -3.60 -6.51 11.84
N GLU A 270 -4.28 -7.53 11.36
CA GLU A 270 -5.34 -7.34 10.39
C GLU A 270 -6.66 -7.00 11.06
N ALA A 271 -7.41 -6.09 10.47
CA ALA A 271 -8.78 -5.79 10.84
C ALA A 271 -9.68 -5.85 9.62
N VAL A 272 -10.80 -6.55 9.77
CA VAL A 272 -11.81 -6.69 8.72
C VAL A 272 -13.05 -5.84 9.08
N PRO A 273 -13.48 -4.91 8.23
CA PRO A 273 -14.54 -3.96 8.56
C PRO A 273 -15.89 -4.59 8.89
N PHE A 274 -16.16 -5.77 8.36
CA PHE A 274 -17.43 -6.48 8.63
C PHE A 274 -17.43 -7.29 9.94
N ALA A 275 -16.33 -7.26 10.71
CA ALA A 275 -16.19 -8.00 11.97
C ALA A 275 -15.39 -7.22 13.02
N LEU A 276 -15.64 -5.93 13.17
CA LEU A 276 -14.99 -5.11 14.19
C LEU A 276 -15.46 -5.51 15.59
N PRO A 277 -14.56 -5.84 16.52
CA PRO A 277 -14.95 -6.25 17.85
C PRO A 277 -15.67 -5.13 18.62
N GLN A 278 -16.60 -5.53 19.45
CA GLN A 278 -17.32 -4.69 20.39
C GLN A 278 -17.41 -5.42 21.73
N PRO A 279 -17.77 -4.76 22.84
CA PRO A 279 -17.92 -5.44 24.14
C PRO A 279 -18.89 -6.62 24.12
N THR A 280 -19.87 -6.62 23.23
CA THR A 280 -20.92 -7.64 23.10
C THR A 280 -20.94 -8.33 21.75
N GLY A 281 -19.78 -8.63 21.18
CA GLY A 281 -19.67 -9.34 19.90
C GLY A 281 -18.91 -8.56 18.84
N THR A 282 -19.36 -8.63 17.59
CA THR A 282 -18.76 -7.90 16.47
C THR A 282 -19.80 -7.10 15.71
N VAL A 283 -19.38 -6.00 15.09
CA VAL A 283 -20.23 -5.20 14.20
C VAL A 283 -19.55 -5.00 12.86
N ALA A 284 -20.35 -4.81 11.83
CA ALA A 284 -19.86 -4.40 10.51
C ALA A 284 -19.84 -2.87 10.44
N ALA A 285 -18.76 -2.31 9.91
CA ALA A 285 -18.71 -0.90 9.54
C ALA A 285 -19.59 -0.65 8.30
N SER A 286 -20.10 0.57 8.18
CA SER A 286 -20.87 1.02 7.04
C SER A 286 -20.15 2.15 6.29
N VAL A 287 -20.51 2.36 5.03
CA VAL A 287 -19.98 3.47 4.24
C VAL A 287 -20.28 4.81 4.92
N GLY A 288 -19.29 5.68 5.01
CA GLY A 288 -19.37 6.97 5.70
C GLY A 288 -19.07 6.92 7.19
N GLU A 289 -19.00 5.76 7.81
CA GLU A 289 -18.61 5.65 9.22
C GLU A 289 -17.11 5.86 9.41
N THR A 290 -16.75 6.54 10.51
CA THR A 290 -15.36 6.70 10.95
C THR A 290 -15.11 5.81 12.15
N TRP A 291 -14.16 4.92 12.00
CA TRP A 291 -13.69 4.04 13.06
C TRP A 291 -12.26 4.40 13.45
N ARG A 292 -11.98 4.36 14.75
CA ARG A 292 -10.70 4.70 15.35
C ARG A 292 -10.06 3.49 15.94
N PHE A 293 -8.76 3.37 15.72
CA PHE A 293 -7.93 2.27 16.20
C PHE A 293 -6.82 2.84 17.07
N GLN A 294 -6.43 2.13 18.10
CA GLN A 294 -5.32 2.45 18.98
C GLN A 294 -4.73 1.16 19.52
N VAL A 295 -3.44 1.10 19.80
CA VAL A 295 -2.83 -0.07 20.43
C VAL A 295 -2.59 0.21 21.91
N TRP A 296 -3.05 -0.70 22.75
CA TRP A 296 -2.64 -0.81 24.14
C TRP A 296 -1.47 -1.80 24.23
N PHE A 297 -0.46 -1.49 25.01
CA PHE A 297 0.68 -2.38 25.23
C PHE A 297 1.19 -2.31 26.68
N ARG A 298 1.83 -3.38 27.14
CA ARG A 298 2.52 -3.40 28.42
C ARG A 298 3.77 -2.53 28.35
N ASP A 299 4.05 -1.85 29.45
CA ASP A 299 5.20 -0.99 29.60
C ASP A 299 5.80 -1.14 31.01
N ALA A 300 6.99 -0.57 31.25
CA ALA A 300 7.67 -0.61 32.54
C ALA A 300 8.41 0.73 32.77
N ASN A 301 7.73 1.72 33.33
CA ASN A 301 8.29 3.05 33.52
C ASN A 301 7.81 3.72 34.82
N PRO A 302 8.57 3.72 35.92
CA PRO A 302 9.73 2.86 36.21
C PRO A 302 9.34 1.44 36.61
N GLY A 303 8.09 1.21 37.00
CA GLY A 303 7.54 -0.10 37.36
C GLY A 303 6.58 -0.64 36.29
N PRO A 304 6.05 -1.86 36.51
CA PRO A 304 5.08 -2.45 35.57
C PRO A 304 3.85 -1.54 35.39
N THR A 305 3.57 -1.20 34.15
CA THR A 305 2.47 -0.34 33.73
C THR A 305 1.99 -0.71 32.34
N SER A 306 1.25 0.18 31.70
CA SER A 306 0.87 0.08 30.29
C SER A 306 0.94 1.46 29.64
N ASN A 307 0.89 1.47 28.32
CA ASN A 307 0.86 2.69 27.53
C ASN A 307 0.01 2.47 26.27
N PHE A 308 -0.16 3.51 25.48
CA PHE A 308 -0.90 3.52 24.23
C PHE A 308 -0.07 4.12 23.11
N THR A 309 -0.33 3.70 21.88
CA THR A 309 0.11 4.43 20.67
C THR A 309 -0.69 5.74 20.54
N ASP A 310 -0.37 6.58 19.55
CA ASP A 310 -1.36 7.47 18.96
C ASP A 310 -2.59 6.68 18.50
N ALA A 311 -3.68 7.37 18.17
CA ALA A 311 -4.85 6.76 17.54
C ALA A 311 -4.88 7.06 16.06
N PHE A 312 -5.59 6.24 15.30
CA PHE A 312 -5.72 6.40 13.87
C PHE A 312 -7.17 6.24 13.44
N ALA A 313 -7.73 7.26 12.78
CA ALA A 313 -9.12 7.30 12.35
C ALA A 313 -9.24 6.98 10.85
N VAL A 314 -10.08 6.00 10.50
CA VAL A 314 -10.38 5.59 9.13
C VAL A 314 -11.85 5.81 8.85
N THR A 315 -12.16 6.57 7.78
CA THR A 315 -13.53 6.69 7.26
C THR A 315 -13.73 5.70 6.13
N PHE A 316 -14.69 4.80 6.27
CA PHE A 316 -14.99 3.78 5.26
C PHE A 316 -15.78 4.35 4.09
N ARG A 317 -15.55 3.80 2.88
CA ARG A 317 -16.17 4.24 1.63
C ARG A 317 -16.65 3.07 0.76
#